data_b5d7e59dd7db9d3ac16c83a5245808de
#
_entry.id   b5d7e59dd7db9d3ac16c83a5245808de
#
_cell.length_a   1.000
_cell.length_b   1.000
_cell.length_c   1.000
_cell.angle_alpha   90.00
_cell.angle_beta   90.00
_cell.angle_gamma   90.00
#
_symmetry.space_group_name_H-M   'P 1'
#
loop_
_entity.id
_entity.type
_entity.pdbx_description
1 polymer ?
#
loop_
_entity_poly.entity_id
_entity_poly.type
_entity_poly.pdbx_seq_one_letter_code
_entity_poly.pdbx_strand_id
1 'polypeptide(L)'
;MAQNSLFPPQRMCAQVDEVELVQFLGWWVNYGKPCELKLVPSEKTKTLIGVCFTVRNDDYETLEFMKTACAKTGARLWNQTEEKEKK
;
A
#
# COMPACT_ATOMS: atom_id res chain seq x y z
N MET A 1 -7.37 10.52 -21.43
CA MET A 1 -6.58 10.87 -21.17
C MET A 1 -6.26 11.95 -20.36
N ALA A 2 -6.46 12.98 -20.71
CA ALA A 2 -6.07 14.13 -19.95
C ALA A 2 -6.70 14.19 -18.60
N GLN A 3 -7.85 13.63 -18.45
CA GLN A 3 -8.51 13.69 -17.17
C GLN A 3 -7.70 13.04 -16.07
N ASN A 4 -6.84 12.16 -16.43
CA ASN A 4 -6.05 11.51 -15.40
C ASN A 4 -5.09 12.44 -14.71
N SER A 5 -4.72 13.52 -15.37
CA SER A 5 -3.77 14.41 -14.75
C SER A 5 -4.39 15.23 -13.63
N LEU A 6 -5.73 15.32 -13.59
CA LEU A 6 -6.37 16.05 -12.52
C LEU A 6 -6.29 15.27 -11.19
N PHE A 7 -6.27 13.96 -11.29
CA PHE A 7 -6.26 13.13 -10.09
C PHE A 7 -5.17 12.08 -10.21
N PRO A 8 -3.93 12.50 -9.99
CA PRO A 8 -2.83 11.55 -10.13
C PRO A 8 -2.95 10.42 -9.13
N PRO A 9 -2.43 9.25 -9.48
CA PRO A 9 -2.47 8.12 -8.56
C PRO A 9 -1.72 8.44 -7.29
N GLN A 10 -2.14 7.82 -6.21
CA GLN A 10 -1.48 7.97 -4.93
C GLN A 10 -0.53 6.80 -4.71
N ARG A 11 0.69 7.13 -4.34
CA ARG A 11 1.65 6.11 -3.98
C ARG A 11 1.59 5.88 -2.49
N MET A 12 1.30 4.66 -2.12
CA MET A 12 1.15 4.30 -0.72
C MET A 12 2.23 3.33 -0.33
N CYS A 13 2.63 3.39 0.91
CA CYS A 13 3.59 2.45 1.47
C CYS A 13 3.10 1.98 2.81
N ALA A 14 3.34 0.72 3.09
CA ALA A 14 3.01 0.15 4.38
C ALA A 14 4.21 -0.63 4.88
N GLN A 15 4.40 -0.63 6.20
CA GLN A 15 5.40 -1.48 6.82
C GLN A 15 4.68 -2.61 7.50
N VAL A 16 4.99 -3.82 7.09
CA VAL A 16 4.34 -5.02 7.57
C VAL A 16 5.38 -5.91 8.23
N ASP A 17 5.04 -6.44 9.40
CA ASP A 17 5.91 -7.41 10.04
C ASP A 17 5.95 -8.66 9.17
N GLU A 18 7.13 -9.24 9.01
CA GLU A 18 7.26 -10.38 8.11
C GLU A 18 6.34 -11.53 8.50
N VAL A 19 6.02 -11.65 9.78
CA VAL A 19 5.10 -12.67 10.24
C VAL A 19 3.70 -12.43 9.72
N GLU A 20 3.32 -11.16 9.61
CA GLU A 20 1.99 -10.80 9.15
C GLU A 20 1.88 -10.66 7.64
N LEU A 21 3.02 -10.70 6.96
CA LEU A 21 3.02 -10.47 5.52
C LEU A 21 2.19 -11.50 4.77
N VAL A 22 2.30 -12.76 5.18
CA VAL A 22 1.55 -13.82 4.52
C VAL A 22 0.06 -13.54 4.60
N GLN A 23 -0.41 -13.11 5.77
CA GLN A 23 -1.82 -12.81 5.93
C GLN A 23 -2.21 -11.58 5.11
N PHE A 24 -1.35 -10.58 5.08
CA PHE A 24 -1.62 -9.39 4.29
C PHE A 24 -1.77 -9.76 2.80
N LEU A 25 -0.85 -10.56 2.30
CA LEU A 25 -0.91 -10.99 0.91
C LEU A 25 -2.13 -11.85 0.65
N GLY A 26 -2.54 -12.65 1.63
CA GLY A 26 -3.74 -13.45 1.50
C GLY A 26 -4.98 -12.58 1.32
N TRP A 27 -5.08 -11.50 2.08
CA TRP A 27 -6.18 -10.56 1.92
C TRP A 27 -6.17 -9.99 0.51
N TRP A 28 -5.00 -9.59 0.04
CA TRP A 28 -4.86 -8.97 -1.28
C TRP A 28 -5.26 -9.93 -2.38
N VAL A 29 -4.81 -11.19 -2.29
CA VAL A 29 -5.15 -12.19 -3.29
C VAL A 29 -6.64 -12.47 -3.28
N ASN A 30 -7.23 -12.59 -2.09
CA ASN A 30 -8.66 -12.87 -1.98
C ASN A 30 -9.52 -11.76 -2.54
N TYR A 31 -9.04 -10.54 -2.48
CA TYR A 31 -9.80 -9.42 -3.00
C TYR A 31 -9.66 -9.30 -4.52
N GLY A 32 -8.80 -10.14 -5.13
CA GLY A 32 -8.65 -10.12 -6.56
C GLY A 32 -7.46 -9.35 -7.06
N LYS A 33 -6.47 -9.16 -6.21
CA LYS A 33 -5.24 -8.44 -6.58
C LYS A 33 -5.57 -7.08 -7.17
N PRO A 34 -6.18 -6.21 -6.38
CA PRO A 34 -6.71 -4.95 -6.91
C PRO A 34 -5.64 -3.97 -7.37
N CYS A 35 -4.41 -4.14 -6.94
CA CYS A 35 -3.32 -3.26 -7.34
C CYS A 35 -2.02 -4.02 -7.29
N GLU A 36 -1.03 -3.52 -8.00
CA GLU A 36 0.27 -4.16 -8.03
C GLU A 36 1.01 -3.87 -6.74
N LEU A 37 1.69 -4.85 -6.19
CA LEU A 37 2.45 -4.68 -4.98
C LEU A 37 3.93 -4.81 -5.27
N LYS A 38 4.72 -4.01 -4.59
CA LYS A 38 6.17 -4.10 -4.66
C LYS A 38 6.69 -4.28 -3.24
N LEU A 39 7.42 -5.34 -3.01
CA LEU A 39 7.94 -5.63 -1.68
C LEU A 39 9.37 -5.13 -1.57
N VAL A 40 9.64 -4.40 -0.51
CA VAL A 40 10.95 -3.81 -0.28
C VAL A 40 11.40 -4.16 1.14
N PRO A 41 12.41 -4.99 1.29
CA PRO A 41 12.89 -5.33 2.62
C PRO A 41 13.45 -4.10 3.31
N SER A 42 13.26 -4.02 4.61
CA SER A 42 13.80 -2.93 5.37
C SER A 42 15.28 -3.20 5.68
N GLU A 43 16.11 -2.21 5.43
CA GLU A 43 17.53 -2.37 5.74
C GLU A 43 17.80 -2.20 7.22
N LYS A 44 16.98 -1.43 7.88
CA LYS A 44 17.19 -1.14 9.29
C LYS A 44 16.59 -2.20 10.20
N THR A 45 15.44 -2.71 9.84
CA THR A 45 14.73 -3.66 10.67
C THR A 45 14.42 -4.89 9.85
N LYS A 46 15.08 -5.99 10.15
CA LYS A 46 14.94 -7.18 9.32
C LYS A 46 13.57 -7.82 9.37
N THR A 47 12.83 -7.53 10.43
CA THR A 47 11.51 -8.13 10.57
C THR A 47 10.42 -7.35 9.88
N LEU A 48 10.74 -6.19 9.31
CA LEU A 48 9.73 -5.38 8.64
C LEU A 48 9.96 -5.39 7.15
N ILE A 49 8.87 -5.43 6.42
CA ILE A 49 8.93 -5.43 4.96
C ILE A 49 8.05 -4.30 4.47
N GLY A 50 8.60 -3.49 3.59
CA GLY A 50 7.83 -2.42 2.98
C GLY A 50 6.99 -2.96 1.84
N VAL A 51 5.74 -2.57 1.81
CA VAL A 51 4.83 -2.93 0.73
C VAL A 51 4.40 -1.64 0.08
N CYS A 52 4.82 -1.45 -1.15
CA CYS A 52 4.48 -0.23 -1.88
C CYS A 52 3.47 -0.55 -2.96
N PHE A 53 2.51 0.33 -3.13
CA PHE A 53 1.50 0.13 -4.14
C PHE A 53 0.96 1.49 -4.58
N THR A 54 0.37 1.52 -5.76
CA THR A 54 -0.20 2.73 -6.31
C THR A 54 -1.69 2.53 -6.49
N VAL A 55 -2.48 3.47 -5.99
CA VAL A 55 -3.92 3.40 -6.08
C VAL A 55 -4.41 4.63 -6.82
N ARG A 56 -5.30 4.42 -7.79
CA ARG A 56 -5.90 5.53 -8.50
C ARG A 56 -6.68 6.40 -7.52
N ASN A 57 -6.62 7.68 -7.74
CA ASN A 57 -7.23 8.61 -6.80
C ASN A 57 -8.75 8.45 -6.70
N ASP A 58 -9.36 7.91 -7.74
CA ASP A 58 -10.81 7.72 -7.74
C ASP A 58 -11.21 6.28 -7.38
N ASP A 59 -10.25 5.44 -7.03
CA ASP A 59 -10.53 4.06 -6.69
C ASP A 59 -10.66 3.92 -5.19
N TYR A 60 -11.78 4.37 -4.66
CA TYR A 60 -12.00 4.36 -3.22
C TYR A 60 -12.11 2.95 -2.66
N GLU A 61 -12.64 2.04 -3.45
CA GLU A 61 -12.81 0.66 -2.98
C GLU A 61 -11.47 0.01 -2.68
N THR A 62 -10.53 0.15 -3.62
CA THR A 62 -9.22 -0.43 -3.41
C THR A 62 -8.52 0.24 -2.23
N LEU A 63 -8.61 1.55 -2.15
CA LEU A 63 -7.95 2.27 -1.08
C LEU A 63 -8.50 1.84 0.28
N GLU A 64 -9.82 1.75 0.41
CA GLU A 64 -10.41 1.34 1.67
C GLU A 64 -10.06 -0.09 2.01
N PHE A 65 -10.02 -0.95 1.01
CA PHE A 65 -9.64 -2.33 1.25
C PHE A 65 -8.21 -2.42 1.76
N MET A 66 -7.30 -1.68 1.12
CA MET A 66 -5.89 -1.73 1.54
C MET A 66 -5.72 -1.17 2.95
N LYS A 67 -6.48 -0.13 3.29
CA LYS A 67 -6.43 0.39 4.65
C LYS A 67 -6.91 -0.64 5.66
N THR A 68 -7.96 -1.36 5.30
CA THR A 68 -8.50 -2.39 6.18
C THR A 68 -7.50 -3.53 6.36
N ALA A 69 -6.89 -3.94 5.26
CA ALA A 69 -5.91 -5.02 5.33
C ALA A 69 -4.73 -4.62 6.21
N CYS A 70 -4.29 -3.37 6.08
CA CYS A 70 -3.19 -2.88 6.92
C CYS A 70 -3.60 -2.86 8.39
N ALA A 71 -4.81 -2.41 8.67
CA ALA A 71 -5.29 -2.36 10.04
C ALA A 71 -5.37 -3.75 10.66
N LYS A 72 -5.82 -4.71 9.87
CA LYS A 72 -5.97 -6.07 10.38
C LYS A 72 -4.65 -6.77 10.62
N THR A 73 -3.63 -6.37 9.90
CA THR A 73 -2.31 -6.99 10.06
C THR A 73 -1.34 -6.12 10.86
N GLY A 74 -1.85 -5.03 11.43
CA GLY A 74 -1.02 -4.16 12.24
C GLY A 74 0.02 -3.39 11.45
N ALA A 75 -0.18 -3.27 10.15
CA ALA A 75 0.78 -2.59 9.30
C ALA A 75 0.63 -1.10 9.43
N ARG A 76 1.75 -0.40 9.31
CA ARG A 76 1.75 1.04 9.31
C ARG A 76 1.65 1.54 7.87
N LEU A 77 0.66 2.36 7.60
CA LEU A 77 0.40 2.83 6.25
C LEU A 77 0.61 4.34 6.15
N TRP A 78 1.24 4.78 5.09
CA TRP A 78 1.36 6.21 4.86
C TRP A 78 1.34 6.50 3.37
N ASN A 79 1.08 7.77 3.04
CA ASN A 79 1.00 8.22 1.66
C ASN A 79 2.36 8.76 1.24
N GLN A 80 3.06 8.01 0.41
CA GLN A 80 4.40 8.37 -0.01
C GLN A 80 4.40 9.62 -0.89
N THR A 81 3.36 9.77 -1.69
CA THR A 81 3.28 10.95 -2.55
C THR A 81 3.20 12.22 -1.73
N GLU A 82 2.38 12.18 -0.70
CA GLU A 82 2.22 13.32 0.18
C GLU A 82 3.52 13.64 0.90
N GLU A 83 4.17 12.63 1.39
CA GLU A 83 5.43 12.80 2.09
C GLU A 83 6.47 13.42 1.19
N LYS A 84 6.49 13.00 -0.05
CA LYS A 84 7.45 13.52 -1.00
C LYS A 84 7.23 14.99 -1.26
N GLU A 85 6.01 15.42 -1.29
CA GLU A 85 5.70 16.80 -1.56
C GLU A 85 6.14 17.73 -0.44
N LYS A 86 6.22 17.23 0.75
CA LYS A 86 6.61 18.04 1.86
C LYS A 86 8.07 18.47 1.78
N LYS A 87 8.81 17.77 1.00
CA LYS A 87 10.19 18.18 0.82
C LYS A 87 10.25 19.35 -0.10
#